data_5c69c2c48d092786b681eb936427545e
#
_entry.id   5c69c2c48d092786b681eb936427545e
#
_cell.length_a   1.000
_cell.length_b   1.000
_cell.length_c   1.000
_cell.angle_alpha   90.00
_cell.angle_beta   90.00
_cell.angle_gamma   90.00
#
_symmetry.space_group_name_H-M   'P 1'
#
loop_
_entity.id
_entity.type
_entity.pdbx_description
1 polymer ?
#
loop_
_entity_poly.entity_id
_entity_poly.type
_entity_poly.pdbx_seq_one_letter_code
_entity_poly.pdbx_strand_id
1 'polypeptide(L)'
;VVEILISSVKPFELMMGKILGVTGVALVQFGVWVVMIFASVMTLGSSNVGMVSGVAEVQMVLSALSQINYGLILFVFVIYFLLGYLFYSAMYAAIGSAVDNETETQQFTLFAILPMMVGFYGSITIMNNPDGPMSFWLSMIPFTSPIAMLARIPFDVPVWELVLSIVILLVSTLGMVFIASKIYRVGILMYGNKVTLKELWKWM
;
A
#
# COMPACT_ATOMS: atom_id res chain seq x y z
N VAL A 1 -18.57 8.49 -25.56
CA VAL A 1 -18.79 8.42 -24.09
C VAL A 1 -17.72 9.23 -23.36
N VAL A 2 -16.44 9.13 -23.75
CA VAL A 2 -15.31 9.86 -23.11
C VAL A 2 -15.48 11.38 -23.27
N GLU A 3 -15.88 11.86 -24.44
CA GLU A 3 -16.09 13.28 -24.72
C GLU A 3 -17.18 13.91 -23.85
N ILE A 4 -18.27 13.17 -23.57
CA ILE A 4 -19.35 13.65 -22.69
C ILE A 4 -18.88 13.70 -21.23
N LEU A 5 -18.05 12.75 -20.79
CA LEU A 5 -17.50 12.73 -19.45
C LEU A 5 -16.52 13.89 -19.22
N ILE A 6 -15.64 14.18 -20.20
CA ILE A 6 -14.66 15.28 -20.12
C ILE A 6 -15.33 16.65 -20.12
N SER A 7 -16.47 16.79 -20.79
CA SER A 7 -17.23 18.05 -20.79
C SER A 7 -17.98 18.33 -19.47
N SER A 8 -18.24 17.29 -18.68
CA SER A 8 -19.09 17.38 -17.47
C SER A 8 -18.29 17.41 -16.16
N VAL A 9 -17.09 16.79 -16.12
CA VAL A 9 -16.31 16.61 -14.88
C VAL A 9 -14.83 16.87 -15.14
N LYS A 10 -14.14 17.52 -14.18
CA LYS A 10 -12.70 17.75 -14.31
C LYS A 10 -11.92 16.42 -14.29
N PRO A 11 -10.84 16.27 -15.10
CA PRO A 11 -10.05 15.05 -15.17
C PRO A 11 -9.51 14.58 -13.80
N PHE A 12 -9.16 15.53 -12.93
CA PHE A 12 -8.74 15.23 -11.55
C PHE A 12 -9.86 14.57 -10.73
N GLU A 13 -11.08 15.03 -10.84
CA GLU A 13 -12.24 14.49 -10.11
C GLU A 13 -12.56 13.08 -10.57
N LEU A 14 -12.44 12.80 -11.87
CA LEU A 14 -12.59 11.46 -12.44
C LEU A 14 -11.52 10.50 -11.91
N MET A 15 -10.26 10.94 -11.92
CA MET A 15 -9.15 10.14 -11.39
C MET A 15 -9.34 9.85 -9.90
N MET A 16 -9.63 10.88 -9.10
CA MET A 16 -9.85 10.72 -7.66
C MET A 16 -11.07 9.86 -7.35
N GLY A 17 -12.16 10.00 -8.12
CA GLY A 17 -13.35 9.16 -7.98
C GLY A 17 -13.04 7.67 -8.19
N LYS A 18 -12.24 7.34 -9.21
CA LYS A 18 -11.77 5.97 -9.44
C LYS A 18 -10.88 5.46 -8.30
N ILE A 19 -9.89 6.25 -7.89
CA ILE A 19 -8.98 5.89 -6.79
C ILE A 19 -9.78 5.65 -5.50
N LEU A 20 -10.67 6.57 -5.12
CA LEU A 20 -11.47 6.44 -3.90
C LEU A 20 -12.48 5.29 -3.99
N GLY A 21 -13.08 5.06 -5.15
CA GLY A 21 -13.99 3.93 -5.36
C GLY A 21 -13.29 2.58 -5.17
N VAL A 22 -12.11 2.40 -5.78
CA VAL A 22 -11.33 1.16 -5.62
C VAL A 22 -10.74 1.07 -4.20
N THR A 23 -10.39 2.20 -3.55
CA THR A 23 -10.00 2.22 -2.13
C THR A 23 -11.14 1.73 -1.23
N GLY A 24 -12.39 2.14 -1.51
CA GLY A 24 -13.56 1.65 -0.79
C GLY A 24 -13.73 0.13 -0.88
N VAL A 25 -13.55 -0.43 -2.09
CA VAL A 25 -13.58 -1.89 -2.30
C VAL A 25 -12.47 -2.59 -1.50
N ALA A 26 -11.24 -2.05 -1.52
CA ALA A 26 -10.12 -2.60 -0.77
C ALA A 26 -10.35 -2.57 0.74
N LEU A 27 -10.97 -1.51 1.29
CA LEU A 27 -11.35 -1.43 2.70
C LEU A 27 -12.40 -2.46 3.08
N VAL A 28 -13.41 -2.66 2.25
CA VAL A 28 -14.42 -3.72 2.47
C VAL A 28 -13.77 -5.10 2.45
N GLN A 29 -12.91 -5.37 1.47
CA GLN A 29 -12.16 -6.62 1.38
C GLN A 29 -11.30 -6.85 2.63
N PHE A 30 -10.60 -5.82 3.09
CA PHE A 30 -9.82 -5.87 4.33
C PHE A 30 -10.71 -6.17 5.54
N GLY A 31 -11.86 -5.49 5.66
CA GLY A 31 -12.83 -5.75 6.73
C GLY A 31 -13.31 -7.20 6.76
N VAL A 32 -13.58 -7.79 5.59
CA VAL A 32 -13.94 -9.21 5.47
C VAL A 32 -12.82 -10.12 6.01
N TRP A 33 -11.56 -9.84 5.64
CA TRP A 33 -10.42 -10.63 6.15
C TRP A 33 -10.27 -10.53 7.67
N VAL A 34 -10.41 -9.32 8.23
CA VAL A 34 -10.37 -9.12 9.70
C VAL A 34 -11.46 -9.92 10.40
N VAL A 35 -12.70 -9.87 9.89
CA VAL A 35 -13.82 -10.64 10.44
C VAL A 35 -13.55 -12.14 10.34
N MET A 36 -13.04 -12.63 9.22
CA MET A 36 -12.70 -14.05 9.04
C MET A 36 -11.61 -14.51 10.01
N ILE A 37 -10.54 -13.71 10.20
CA ILE A 37 -9.47 -14.02 11.15
C ILE A 37 -10.04 -14.07 12.57
N PHE A 38 -10.84 -13.07 12.97
CA PHE A 38 -11.45 -13.03 14.30
C PHE A 38 -12.38 -14.22 14.54
N ALA A 39 -13.24 -14.56 13.57
CA ALA A 39 -14.10 -15.74 13.64
C ALA A 39 -13.29 -17.04 13.77
N SER A 40 -12.19 -17.15 13.02
CA SER A 40 -11.30 -18.32 13.09
C SER A 40 -10.65 -18.46 14.47
N VAL A 41 -10.17 -17.35 15.05
CA VAL A 41 -9.58 -17.35 16.42
C VAL A 41 -10.61 -17.73 17.46
N MET A 42 -11.86 -17.24 17.35
CA MET A 42 -12.94 -17.58 18.27
C MET A 42 -13.35 -19.04 18.18
N THR A 43 -13.42 -19.61 16.98
CA THR A 43 -13.78 -21.02 16.79
C THR A 43 -12.67 -21.97 17.24
N LEU A 44 -11.40 -21.65 16.98
CA LEU A 44 -10.25 -22.43 17.43
C LEU A 44 -10.03 -22.31 18.94
N GLY A 45 -10.28 -21.12 19.51
CA GLY A 45 -10.16 -20.90 20.97
C GLY A 45 -11.25 -21.59 21.78
N SER A 46 -12.42 -21.85 21.19
CA SER A 46 -13.54 -22.55 21.84
C SER A 46 -13.49 -24.07 21.67
N SER A 47 -12.86 -24.57 20.62
CA SER A 47 -12.59 -26.01 20.50
C SER A 47 -11.45 -26.38 21.42
N ASN A 48 -11.69 -27.34 22.37
CA ASN A 48 -10.69 -27.89 23.28
C ASN A 48 -9.48 -28.40 22.47
N VAL A 49 -8.53 -27.53 22.16
CA VAL A 49 -7.22 -27.88 21.54
C VAL A 49 -6.31 -28.61 22.56
N GLY A 50 -6.88 -29.17 23.59
CA GLY A 50 -6.18 -29.94 24.63
C GLY A 50 -5.66 -31.33 24.20
N MET A 51 -5.76 -31.69 22.91
CA MET A 51 -5.33 -32.99 22.40
C MET A 51 -4.23 -32.98 21.35
N VAL A 52 -3.64 -31.79 21.05
CA VAL A 52 -2.49 -31.76 20.17
C VAL A 52 -1.23 -31.69 21.01
N SER A 53 -0.37 -32.69 20.86
CA SER A 53 0.95 -32.84 21.49
C SER A 53 1.91 -31.71 21.06
N GLY A 54 1.63 -30.48 21.48
CA GLY A 54 2.34 -29.26 21.21
C GLY A 54 1.88 -28.13 22.14
N VAL A 55 1.25 -28.49 23.28
CA VAL A 55 0.65 -27.52 24.22
C VAL A 55 1.64 -26.43 24.67
N ALA A 56 2.91 -26.77 24.82
CA ALA A 56 3.95 -25.83 25.23
C ALA A 56 4.26 -24.82 24.13
N GLU A 57 4.34 -25.25 22.87
CA GLU A 57 4.59 -24.35 21.73
C GLU A 57 3.39 -23.44 21.46
N VAL A 58 2.17 -23.98 21.52
CA VAL A 58 0.94 -23.21 21.36
C VAL A 58 0.78 -22.19 22.51
N GLN A 59 1.08 -22.57 23.76
CA GLN A 59 1.05 -21.63 24.89
C GLN A 59 2.11 -20.55 24.76
N MET A 60 3.31 -20.87 24.27
CA MET A 60 4.36 -19.88 24.03
C MET A 60 3.94 -18.88 22.95
N VAL A 61 3.34 -19.33 21.87
CA VAL A 61 2.78 -18.45 20.81
C VAL A 61 1.63 -17.60 21.36
N LEU A 62 0.70 -18.18 22.12
CA LEU A 62 -0.41 -17.41 22.71
C LEU A 62 0.07 -16.39 23.73
N SER A 63 1.08 -16.70 24.55
CA SER A 63 1.65 -15.73 25.49
C SER A 63 2.41 -14.60 24.79
N ALA A 64 3.14 -14.90 23.71
CA ALA A 64 3.77 -13.90 22.88
C ALA A 64 2.72 -12.98 22.20
N LEU A 65 1.67 -13.56 21.65
CA LEU A 65 0.56 -12.82 21.06
C LEU A 65 -0.15 -11.91 22.08
N SER A 66 -0.32 -12.34 23.32
CA SER A 66 -1.01 -11.55 24.36
C SER A 66 -0.25 -10.28 24.80
N GLN A 67 1.06 -10.21 24.55
CA GLN A 67 1.89 -9.05 24.85
C GLN A 67 1.84 -7.96 23.76
N ILE A 68 1.29 -8.29 22.59
CA ILE A 68 1.22 -7.38 21.45
C ILE A 68 0.12 -6.35 21.66
N ASN A 69 0.44 -5.07 21.47
CA ASN A 69 -0.55 -4.00 21.48
C ASN A 69 -1.32 -3.95 20.14
N TYR A 70 -2.32 -4.83 20.02
CA TYR A 70 -3.13 -4.93 18.79
C TYR A 70 -3.78 -3.61 18.39
N GLY A 71 -4.14 -2.75 19.35
CA GLY A 71 -4.77 -1.46 19.06
C GLY A 71 -3.81 -0.53 18.32
N LEU A 72 -2.56 -0.46 18.73
CA LEU A 72 -1.53 0.34 18.06
C LEU A 72 -1.22 -0.22 16.69
N ILE A 73 -1.02 -1.53 16.58
CA ILE A 73 -0.72 -2.19 15.30
C ILE A 73 -1.85 -1.96 14.30
N LEU A 74 -3.10 -2.15 14.70
CA LEU A 74 -4.26 -1.95 13.84
C LEU A 74 -4.37 -0.49 13.39
N PHE A 75 -4.19 0.45 14.32
CA PHE A 75 -4.23 1.88 14.01
C PHE A 75 -3.16 2.27 12.98
N VAL A 76 -1.92 1.86 13.23
CA VAL A 76 -0.80 2.13 12.33
C VAL A 76 -0.98 1.40 10.99
N PHE A 77 -1.46 0.16 11.02
CA PHE A 77 -1.79 -0.59 9.81
C PHE A 77 -2.79 0.16 8.93
N VAL A 78 -3.87 0.66 9.50
CA VAL A 78 -4.89 1.41 8.73
C VAL A 78 -4.26 2.65 8.07
N ILE A 79 -3.42 3.39 8.78
CA ILE A 79 -2.73 4.57 8.22
C ILE A 79 -1.83 4.18 7.05
N TYR A 80 -0.94 3.19 7.24
CA TYR A 80 -0.04 2.75 6.17
C TYR A 80 -0.78 2.10 5.01
N PHE A 81 -1.84 1.36 5.29
CA PHE A 81 -2.69 0.77 4.27
C PHE A 81 -3.34 1.86 3.40
N LEU A 82 -3.96 2.87 4.01
CA LEU A 82 -4.61 3.96 3.28
C LEU A 82 -3.62 4.79 2.48
N LEU A 83 -2.53 5.23 3.11
CA LEU A 83 -1.51 6.05 2.45
C LEU A 83 -0.79 5.27 1.34
N GLY A 84 -0.38 4.03 1.61
CA GLY A 84 0.26 3.17 0.63
C GLY A 84 -0.67 2.83 -0.52
N TYR A 85 -1.94 2.54 -0.23
CA TYR A 85 -2.94 2.30 -1.25
C TYR A 85 -3.14 3.52 -2.16
N LEU A 86 -3.30 4.72 -1.59
CA LEU A 86 -3.43 5.97 -2.34
C LEU A 86 -2.16 6.27 -3.16
N PHE A 87 -0.99 6.05 -2.59
CA PHE A 87 0.30 6.25 -3.27
C PHE A 87 0.42 5.37 -4.52
N TYR A 88 0.19 4.07 -4.37
CA TYR A 88 0.27 3.12 -5.49
C TYR A 88 -0.89 3.29 -6.48
N SER A 89 -2.10 3.56 -6.01
CA SER A 89 -3.24 3.82 -6.89
C SER A 89 -3.02 5.04 -7.77
N ALA A 90 -2.44 6.12 -7.23
CA ALA A 90 -2.09 7.31 -8.00
C ALA A 90 -1.03 6.96 -9.07
N MET A 91 -0.03 6.15 -8.72
CA MET A 91 0.99 5.70 -9.66
C MET A 91 0.39 4.84 -10.78
N TYR A 92 -0.47 3.87 -10.46
CA TYR A 92 -1.16 3.05 -11.46
C TYR A 92 -2.13 3.87 -12.32
N ALA A 93 -2.81 4.87 -11.75
CA ALA A 93 -3.67 5.77 -12.51
C ALA A 93 -2.86 6.60 -13.51
N ALA A 94 -1.67 7.07 -13.13
CA ALA A 94 -0.75 7.76 -14.03
C ALA A 94 -0.29 6.85 -15.19
N ILE A 95 0.17 5.63 -14.86
CA ILE A 95 0.61 4.64 -15.84
C ILE A 95 -0.53 4.32 -16.83
N GLY A 96 -1.71 3.95 -16.31
CA GLY A 96 -2.85 3.57 -17.15
C GLY A 96 -3.43 4.70 -17.99
N SER A 97 -3.14 5.97 -17.67
CA SER A 97 -3.53 7.11 -18.49
C SER A 97 -2.49 7.55 -19.52
N ALA A 98 -1.23 7.13 -19.32
CA ALA A 98 -0.10 7.52 -20.17
C ALA A 98 0.14 6.54 -21.33
N VAL A 99 -0.50 5.34 -21.30
CA VAL A 99 -0.21 4.24 -22.23
C VAL A 99 -1.49 3.74 -22.89
N ASP A 100 -1.46 3.58 -24.20
CA ASP A 100 -2.60 3.12 -25.01
C ASP A 100 -2.65 1.60 -25.21
N ASN A 101 -1.51 0.89 -25.06
CA ASN A 101 -1.37 -0.52 -25.33
C ASN A 101 -1.21 -1.35 -24.04
N GLU A 102 -1.89 -2.49 -23.96
CA GLU A 102 -1.79 -3.42 -22.81
C GLU A 102 -0.35 -3.89 -22.57
N THR A 103 0.43 -4.15 -23.62
CA THR A 103 1.82 -4.62 -23.49
C THR A 103 2.73 -3.54 -22.89
N GLU A 104 2.55 -2.29 -23.28
CA GLU A 104 3.28 -1.16 -22.72
C GLU A 104 2.85 -0.93 -21.27
N THR A 105 1.55 -1.02 -20.97
CA THR A 105 1.02 -0.92 -19.61
C THR A 105 1.68 -1.93 -18.68
N GLN A 106 1.84 -3.18 -19.13
CA GLN A 106 2.52 -4.21 -18.33
C GLN A 106 3.99 -3.88 -18.05
N GLN A 107 4.72 -3.33 -19.02
CA GLN A 107 6.11 -2.92 -18.84
C GLN A 107 6.23 -1.78 -17.82
N PHE A 108 5.37 -0.75 -17.91
CA PHE A 108 5.36 0.35 -16.96
C PHE A 108 4.89 -0.07 -15.56
N THR A 109 4.01 -1.06 -15.47
CA THR A 109 3.54 -1.63 -14.20
C THR A 109 4.68 -2.26 -13.40
N LEU A 110 5.73 -2.78 -14.06
CA LEU A 110 6.92 -3.29 -13.39
C LEU A 110 7.62 -2.23 -12.52
N PHE A 111 7.61 -0.95 -12.93
CA PHE A 111 8.17 0.13 -12.11
C PHE A 111 7.44 0.32 -10.78
N ALA A 112 6.15 -0.05 -10.72
CA ALA A 112 5.39 -0.04 -9.47
C ALA A 112 5.60 -1.33 -8.65
N ILE A 113 5.68 -2.48 -9.32
CA ILE A 113 5.81 -3.78 -8.68
C ILE A 113 7.20 -3.97 -8.07
N LEU A 114 8.27 -3.54 -8.75
CA LEU A 114 9.64 -3.74 -8.27
C LEU A 114 9.88 -3.18 -6.85
N PRO A 115 9.52 -1.92 -6.53
CA PRO A 115 9.68 -1.42 -5.17
C PRO A 115 8.81 -2.16 -4.14
N MET A 116 7.60 -2.60 -4.54
CA MET A 116 6.76 -3.45 -3.66
C MET A 116 7.44 -4.77 -3.34
N MET A 117 8.06 -5.41 -4.35
CA MET A 117 8.83 -6.65 -4.14
C MET A 117 10.03 -6.42 -3.23
N VAL A 118 10.75 -5.31 -3.40
CA VAL A 118 11.85 -4.93 -2.49
C VAL A 118 11.34 -4.76 -1.06
N GLY A 119 10.20 -4.12 -0.85
CA GLY A 119 9.56 -4.00 0.46
C GLY A 119 9.18 -5.35 1.05
N PHE A 120 8.59 -6.23 0.23
CA PHE A 120 8.15 -7.56 0.65
C PHE A 120 9.34 -8.46 1.02
N TYR A 121 10.33 -8.60 0.16
CA TYR A 121 11.52 -9.40 0.47
C TYR A 121 12.38 -8.76 1.56
N GLY A 122 12.42 -7.42 1.60
CA GLY A 122 13.09 -6.68 2.66
C GLY A 122 12.47 -6.92 4.03
N SER A 123 11.17 -7.19 4.12
CA SER A 123 10.53 -7.52 5.39
C SER A 123 11.07 -8.82 6.03
N ILE A 124 11.56 -9.77 5.23
CA ILE A 124 12.25 -10.97 5.76
C ILE A 124 13.56 -10.58 6.47
N THR A 125 14.29 -9.62 5.88
CA THR A 125 15.52 -9.10 6.51
C THR A 125 15.20 -8.33 7.80
N ILE A 126 14.10 -7.58 7.80
CA ILE A 126 13.60 -6.84 8.97
C ILE A 126 13.28 -7.78 10.13
N MET A 127 12.64 -8.92 9.87
CA MET A 127 12.33 -9.92 10.89
C MET A 127 13.58 -10.51 11.55
N ASN A 128 14.69 -10.60 10.82
CA ASN A 128 15.97 -11.10 11.35
C ASN A 128 16.79 -10.00 12.06
N ASN A 129 16.69 -8.75 11.64
CA ASN A 129 17.42 -7.62 12.22
C ASN A 129 16.59 -6.33 12.13
N PRO A 130 15.62 -6.12 13.03
CA PRO A 130 14.70 -4.99 12.97
C PRO A 130 15.37 -3.62 13.18
N ASP A 131 16.46 -3.57 13.92
CA ASP A 131 17.22 -2.33 14.22
C ASP A 131 18.38 -2.09 13.25
N GLY A 132 18.52 -2.94 12.24
CA GLY A 132 19.57 -2.82 11.23
C GLY A 132 19.41 -1.59 10.33
N PRO A 133 20.52 -1.09 9.74
CA PRO A 133 20.47 0.06 8.83
C PRO A 133 19.54 -0.18 7.63
N MET A 134 19.49 -1.41 7.12
CA MET A 134 18.61 -1.78 6.01
C MET A 134 17.13 -1.71 6.40
N SER A 135 16.80 -2.17 7.60
CA SER A 135 15.43 -2.10 8.15
C SER A 135 14.97 -0.65 8.33
N PHE A 136 15.86 0.22 8.79
CA PHE A 136 15.61 1.66 8.89
C PHE A 136 15.30 2.26 7.52
N TRP A 137 16.19 2.10 6.53
CA TRP A 137 15.99 2.71 5.22
C TRP A 137 14.75 2.18 4.48
N LEU A 138 14.50 0.87 4.53
CA LEU A 138 13.30 0.29 3.92
C LEU A 138 12.01 0.82 4.54
N SER A 139 12.01 1.09 5.84
CA SER A 139 10.86 1.67 6.53
C SER A 139 10.69 3.17 6.32
N MET A 140 11.71 3.90 5.82
CA MET A 140 11.64 5.33 5.52
C MET A 140 11.31 5.64 4.05
N ILE A 141 11.73 4.79 3.11
CA ILE A 141 11.48 4.99 1.68
C ILE A 141 9.98 4.81 1.38
N PRO A 142 9.30 5.82 0.77
CA PRO A 142 7.83 5.78 0.59
C PRO A 142 7.33 4.60 -0.24
N PHE A 143 8.15 4.09 -1.16
CA PHE A 143 7.80 2.94 -1.99
C PHE A 143 7.78 1.62 -1.20
N THR A 144 8.60 1.48 -0.19
CA THR A 144 8.74 0.25 0.59
C THR A 144 8.11 0.36 1.97
N SER A 145 7.99 1.57 2.51
CA SER A 145 7.55 1.83 3.88
C SER A 145 6.16 1.23 4.22
N PRO A 146 5.15 1.20 3.31
CA PRO A 146 3.85 0.62 3.65
C PRO A 146 3.93 -0.88 4.00
N ILE A 147 4.93 -1.58 3.51
CA ILE A 147 5.15 -3.00 3.81
C ILE A 147 6.23 -3.15 4.90
N ALA A 148 7.36 -2.48 4.72
CA ALA A 148 8.53 -2.62 5.57
C ALA A 148 8.29 -2.14 7.02
N MET A 149 7.62 -0.98 7.20
CA MET A 149 7.32 -0.49 8.54
C MET A 149 6.33 -1.40 9.26
N LEU A 150 5.31 -1.91 8.58
CA LEU A 150 4.36 -2.84 9.18
C LEU A 150 5.03 -4.13 9.69
N ALA A 151 6.03 -4.63 8.96
CA ALA A 151 6.82 -5.77 9.39
C ALA A 151 7.73 -5.45 10.60
N ARG A 152 8.08 -4.16 10.80
CA ARG A 152 8.97 -3.70 11.86
C ARG A 152 8.25 -3.34 13.16
N ILE A 153 6.98 -2.89 13.10
CA ILE A 153 6.19 -2.44 14.27
C ILE A 153 6.19 -3.43 15.45
N PRO A 154 6.06 -4.77 15.23
CA PRO A 154 6.06 -5.73 16.35
C PRO A 154 7.36 -5.76 17.16
N PHE A 155 8.43 -5.12 16.69
CA PHE A 155 9.76 -5.09 17.30
C PHE A 155 10.07 -3.75 18.00
N ASP A 156 9.06 -3.10 18.59
CA ASP A 156 9.21 -1.88 19.40
C ASP A 156 9.92 -0.71 18.71
N VAL A 157 9.46 -0.38 17.50
CA VAL A 157 9.99 0.76 16.75
C VAL A 157 9.84 2.07 17.53
N PRO A 158 10.89 2.91 17.62
CA PRO A 158 10.79 4.22 18.25
C PRO A 158 9.70 5.09 17.61
N VAL A 159 8.88 5.73 18.44
CA VAL A 159 7.73 6.54 17.97
C VAL A 159 8.15 7.63 16.98
N TRP A 160 9.33 8.22 17.15
CA TRP A 160 9.83 9.26 16.23
C TRP A 160 10.10 8.71 14.82
N GLU A 161 10.58 7.47 14.68
CA GLU A 161 10.78 6.83 13.38
C GLU A 161 9.44 6.55 12.70
N LEU A 162 8.47 6.07 13.47
CA LEU A 162 7.12 5.81 12.98
C LEU A 162 6.46 7.10 12.48
N VAL A 163 6.50 8.17 13.26
CA VAL A 163 5.94 9.47 12.88
C VAL A 163 6.66 10.03 11.65
N LEU A 164 8.00 9.97 11.63
CA LEU A 164 8.80 10.45 10.49
C LEU A 164 8.43 9.69 9.21
N SER A 165 8.34 8.36 9.27
CA SER A 165 7.97 7.53 8.11
C SER A 165 6.56 7.84 7.61
N ILE A 166 5.57 8.03 8.50
CA ILE A 166 4.21 8.43 8.12
C ILE A 166 4.22 9.80 7.44
N VAL A 167 4.97 10.77 7.96
CA VAL A 167 5.05 12.11 7.36
C VAL A 167 5.69 12.03 5.97
N ILE A 168 6.78 11.30 5.81
CA ILE A 168 7.43 11.10 4.52
C ILE A 168 6.47 10.43 3.53
N LEU A 169 5.77 9.38 3.94
CA LEU A 169 4.80 8.68 3.11
C LEU A 169 3.62 9.60 2.72
N LEU A 170 3.09 10.39 3.65
CA LEU A 170 2.01 11.35 3.40
C LEU A 170 2.42 12.39 2.36
N VAL A 171 3.57 13.04 2.56
CA VAL A 171 4.10 14.05 1.62
C VAL A 171 4.34 13.44 0.24
N SER A 172 4.92 12.24 0.20
CA SER A 172 5.15 11.50 -1.05
C SER A 172 3.85 11.10 -1.74
N THR A 173 2.82 10.70 -0.97
CA THR A 173 1.49 10.39 -1.51
C THR A 173 0.83 11.62 -2.14
N LEU A 174 0.87 12.77 -1.46
CA LEU A 174 0.36 14.02 -2.01
C LEU A 174 1.11 14.43 -3.28
N GLY A 175 2.44 14.30 -3.28
CA GLY A 175 3.28 14.53 -4.45
C GLY A 175 2.93 13.59 -5.61
N MET A 176 2.75 12.29 -5.33
CA MET A 176 2.37 11.30 -6.35
C MET A 176 0.98 11.58 -6.93
N VAL A 177 -0.01 11.92 -6.11
CA VAL A 177 -1.36 12.29 -6.56
C VAL A 177 -1.29 13.54 -7.44
N PHE A 178 -0.46 14.54 -7.10
CA PHE A 178 -0.28 15.73 -7.91
C PHE A 178 0.35 15.41 -9.27
N ILE A 179 1.40 14.61 -9.32
CA ILE A 179 2.05 14.15 -10.55
C ILE A 179 1.05 13.33 -11.40
N ALA A 180 0.39 12.35 -10.78
CA ALA A 180 -0.61 11.52 -11.44
C ALA A 180 -1.74 12.37 -12.07
N SER A 181 -2.21 13.39 -11.37
CA SER A 181 -3.22 14.33 -11.84
C SER A 181 -2.81 15.04 -13.13
N LYS A 182 -1.56 15.50 -13.21
CA LYS A 182 -1.02 16.13 -14.42
C LYS A 182 -0.93 15.14 -15.58
N ILE A 183 -0.37 13.95 -15.33
CA ILE A 183 -0.23 12.90 -16.35
C ILE A 183 -1.62 12.46 -16.84
N TYR A 184 -2.56 12.25 -15.94
CA TYR A 184 -3.93 11.84 -16.25
C TYR A 184 -4.64 12.88 -17.14
N ARG A 185 -4.46 14.18 -16.85
CA ARG A 185 -5.03 15.27 -17.66
C ARG A 185 -4.48 15.25 -19.08
N VAL A 186 -3.18 15.06 -19.26
CA VAL A 186 -2.54 15.00 -20.57
C VAL A 186 -2.95 13.73 -21.32
N GLY A 187 -2.94 12.56 -20.65
CA GLY A 187 -3.29 11.28 -21.25
C GLY A 187 -4.70 11.21 -21.80
N ILE A 188 -5.69 11.76 -21.07
CA ILE A 188 -7.08 11.81 -21.56
C ILE A 188 -7.25 12.71 -22.80
N LEU A 189 -6.49 13.82 -22.87
CA LEU A 189 -6.60 14.78 -23.97
C LEU A 189 -5.87 14.35 -25.24
N MET A 190 -4.89 13.45 -25.13
CA MET A 190 -4.04 13.00 -26.24
C MET A 190 -4.39 11.56 -26.72
N TYR A 191 -5.58 11.08 -26.43
CA TYR A 191 -6.03 9.75 -26.85
C TYR A 191 -5.85 9.53 -28.36
N GLY A 192 -5.01 8.56 -28.74
CA GLY A 192 -4.70 8.23 -30.15
C GLY A 192 -3.34 8.72 -30.67
N ASN A 193 -2.56 9.47 -29.91
CA ASN A 193 -1.18 9.82 -30.24
C ASN A 193 -0.21 9.18 -29.24
N LYS A 194 0.86 8.53 -29.75
CA LYS A 194 1.88 7.93 -28.89
C LYS A 194 2.56 9.00 -28.04
N VAL A 195 2.23 9.02 -26.75
CA VAL A 195 2.85 9.94 -25.79
C VAL A 195 4.23 9.39 -25.43
N THR A 196 5.29 10.06 -25.85
CA THR A 196 6.66 9.73 -25.46
C THR A 196 6.97 10.31 -24.07
N LEU A 197 7.79 9.60 -23.27
CA LEU A 197 8.24 10.07 -21.95
C LEU A 197 8.86 11.48 -22.01
N LYS A 198 9.45 11.86 -23.16
CA LYS A 198 10.04 13.16 -23.40
C LYS A 198 8.99 14.27 -23.54
N GLU A 199 7.82 13.94 -24.05
CA GLU A 199 6.68 14.85 -24.15
C GLU A 199 5.99 15.03 -22.80
N LEU A 200 5.81 13.94 -22.04
CA LEU A 200 5.31 14.01 -20.65
C LEU A 200 6.16 14.96 -19.80
N TRP A 201 7.49 14.89 -19.92
CA TRP A 201 8.42 15.78 -19.20
C TRP A 201 8.31 17.26 -19.63
N LYS A 202 7.99 17.52 -20.87
CA LYS A 202 7.84 18.89 -21.41
C LYS A 202 6.54 19.55 -20.96
N TRP A 203 5.54 18.76 -20.59
CA TRP A 203 4.22 19.23 -20.15
C TRP A 203 4.02 19.19 -18.61
N MET A 204 4.95 18.62 -17.88
CA MET A 204 5.03 18.67 -16.40
C MET A 204 5.62 20.01 -15.92
#